data_f17cbb8828d830907ac3781e328d7970
#
_entry.id   f17cbb8828d830907ac3781e328d7970
#
_cell.length_a   1.000
_cell.length_b   1.000
_cell.length_c   1.000
_cell.angle_alpha   90.00
_cell.angle_beta   90.00
_cell.angle_gamma   90.00
#
_symmetry.space_group_name_H-M   'P 1'
#
loop_
_entity.id
_entity.type
_entity.pdbx_description
1 polymer ?
#
loop_
_entity_poly.entity_id
_entity_poly.type
_entity_poly.pdbx_seq_one_letter_code
_entity_poly.pdbx_strand_id
1 'polypeptide(L)'
;LPPSLDFDFDKLKAEYPDNYNVENAKKLLAEAGWKDTDGDGYVDKDGKNLELDFVYYSGRAELPLFAEATQSDAKKVGIKVNMKNVDYNVLYGIGTRGEYDLLISNILTEPAGDPEVFLNMYWKTNVNGSNPENAAGYSNPEYDALSDQLASEFDPAKRRDIIIKMEKILQDDAATLVFGYPQ
;
A
#
# COMPACT_ATOMS: atom_id res chain seq x y z
N LEU A 1 7.24 -4.65 7.35
CA LEU A 1 7.47 -4.30 8.77
C LEU A 1 8.78 -3.51 8.92
N PRO A 2 8.99 -2.71 9.99
CA PRO A 2 10.19 -1.92 10.18
C PRO A 2 11.43 -2.79 10.48
N PRO A 3 12.64 -2.29 10.14
CA PRO A 3 13.89 -3.04 10.34
C PRO A 3 14.24 -3.28 11.82
N SER A 4 13.58 -2.56 12.74
CA SER A 4 13.73 -2.77 14.19
C SER A 4 13.08 -4.06 14.70
N LEU A 5 12.24 -4.68 13.90
CA LEU A 5 11.61 -5.97 14.20
C LEU A 5 12.37 -7.11 13.51
N ASP A 6 12.47 -8.26 14.18
CA ASP A 6 13.20 -9.42 13.66
C ASP A 6 12.35 -10.27 12.71
N PHE A 7 12.02 -9.70 11.52
CA PHE A 7 11.25 -10.36 10.46
C PHE A 7 12.00 -10.38 9.12
N ASP A 8 13.30 -10.67 9.13
CA ASP A 8 14.16 -10.79 7.94
C ASP A 8 14.15 -9.56 7.02
N PHE A 9 14.04 -8.34 7.57
CA PHE A 9 13.97 -7.10 6.79
C PHE A 9 15.03 -7.01 5.70
N ASP A 10 16.31 -7.27 6.02
CA ASP A 10 17.40 -7.19 5.04
C ASP A 10 17.28 -8.21 3.91
N LYS A 11 16.77 -9.42 4.23
CA LYS A 11 16.55 -10.46 3.25
C LYS A 11 15.36 -10.14 2.36
N LEU A 12 14.26 -9.67 2.96
CA LEU A 12 13.09 -9.20 2.20
C LEU A 12 13.46 -8.02 1.30
N LYS A 13 14.22 -7.04 1.81
CA LYS A 13 14.69 -5.92 1.02
C LYS A 13 15.61 -6.35 -0.14
N ALA A 14 16.42 -7.39 0.02
CA ALA A 14 17.25 -7.93 -1.04
C ALA A 14 16.42 -8.67 -2.11
N GLU A 15 15.34 -9.35 -1.70
CA GLU A 15 14.40 -10.05 -2.59
C GLU A 15 13.48 -9.05 -3.33
N TYR A 16 13.07 -7.98 -2.64
CA TYR A 16 12.24 -6.88 -3.16
C TYR A 16 13.00 -5.55 -3.12
N PRO A 17 14.05 -5.38 -3.96
CA PRO A 17 14.83 -4.16 -3.95
C PRO A 17 13.97 -2.97 -4.38
N ASP A 18 14.28 -1.78 -3.81
CA ASP A 18 13.68 -0.51 -4.22
C ASP A 18 14.07 -0.20 -5.67
N ASN A 19 13.29 -0.70 -6.61
CA ASN A 19 13.52 -0.54 -8.04
C ASN A 19 12.71 0.64 -8.58
N TYR A 20 13.13 1.86 -8.24
CA TYR A 20 12.63 3.03 -8.96
C TYR A 20 13.06 2.95 -10.43
N ASN A 21 12.11 2.60 -11.30
CA ASN A 21 12.38 2.38 -12.71
C ASN A 21 11.22 2.90 -13.58
N VAL A 22 11.41 4.11 -14.09
CA VAL A 22 10.41 4.81 -14.93
C VAL A 22 10.11 4.01 -16.22
N GLU A 23 11.12 3.42 -16.84
CA GLU A 23 10.92 2.69 -18.11
C GLU A 23 10.14 1.38 -17.88
N ASN A 24 10.42 0.68 -16.79
CA ASN A 24 9.63 -0.50 -16.43
C ASN A 24 8.18 -0.14 -16.07
N ALA A 25 7.97 0.96 -15.35
CA ALA A 25 6.61 1.44 -15.05
C ALA A 25 5.81 1.78 -16.32
N LYS A 26 6.43 2.48 -17.28
CA LYS A 26 5.81 2.75 -18.59
C LYS A 26 5.48 1.47 -19.36
N LYS A 27 6.38 0.47 -19.31
CA LYS A 27 6.16 -0.82 -19.95
C LYS A 27 4.94 -1.52 -19.32
N LEU A 28 4.85 -1.58 -17.99
CA LEU A 28 3.72 -2.19 -17.29
C LEU A 28 2.39 -1.48 -17.57
N LEU A 29 2.39 -0.16 -17.63
CA LEU A 29 1.22 0.63 -18.04
C LEU A 29 0.79 0.26 -19.47
N ALA A 30 1.74 0.17 -20.39
CA ALA A 30 1.45 -0.20 -21.79
C ALA A 30 0.92 -1.63 -21.90
N GLU A 31 1.46 -2.59 -21.14
CA GLU A 31 0.97 -3.97 -21.05
C GLU A 31 -0.46 -4.04 -20.48
N ALA A 32 -0.79 -3.16 -19.54
CA ALA A 32 -2.15 -3.00 -18.99
C ALA A 32 -3.10 -2.24 -19.93
N GLY A 33 -2.60 -1.78 -21.08
CA GLY A 33 -3.40 -1.09 -22.11
C GLY A 33 -3.47 0.43 -21.96
N TRP A 34 -2.70 1.02 -21.05
CA TRP A 34 -2.61 2.46 -20.86
C TRP A 34 -1.53 3.05 -21.77
N LYS A 35 -1.88 4.00 -22.62
CA LYS A 35 -0.97 4.68 -23.55
C LYS A 35 -1.41 6.11 -23.76
N ASP A 36 -0.50 7.03 -23.93
CA ASP A 36 -0.80 8.41 -24.38
C ASP A 36 -1.14 8.36 -25.88
N THR A 37 -2.43 8.40 -26.21
CA THR A 37 -2.90 8.27 -27.58
C THR A 37 -3.22 9.60 -28.25
N ASP A 38 -3.39 10.69 -27.49
CA ASP A 38 -3.69 12.02 -27.99
C ASP A 38 -2.52 13.03 -27.87
N GLY A 39 -1.44 12.63 -27.17
CA GLY A 39 -0.21 13.42 -27.05
C GLY A 39 -0.27 14.51 -25.98
N ASP A 40 -1.21 14.43 -25.03
CA ASP A 40 -1.36 15.39 -23.95
C ASP A 40 -0.35 15.16 -22.79
N GLY A 41 0.42 14.08 -22.84
CA GLY A 41 1.43 13.68 -21.86
C GLY A 41 0.91 12.81 -20.73
N TYR A 42 -0.35 12.40 -20.79
CA TYR A 42 -0.95 11.44 -19.88
C TYR A 42 -1.34 10.16 -20.60
N VAL A 43 -1.25 9.04 -19.92
CA VAL A 43 -1.70 7.77 -20.50
C VAL A 43 -3.21 7.67 -20.41
N ASP A 44 -3.83 7.23 -21.50
CA ASP A 44 -5.27 7.06 -21.60
C ASP A 44 -5.66 5.63 -21.99
N LYS A 45 -6.89 5.28 -21.71
CA LYS A 45 -7.54 4.04 -22.13
C LYS A 45 -9.01 4.31 -22.38
N ASP A 46 -9.52 3.89 -23.53
CA ASP A 46 -10.91 4.13 -23.96
C ASP A 46 -11.27 5.65 -23.93
N GLY A 47 -10.31 6.52 -24.28
CA GLY A 47 -10.46 7.97 -24.31
C GLY A 47 -10.55 8.64 -22.95
N LYS A 48 -10.05 8.01 -21.90
CA LYS A 48 -9.98 8.56 -20.53
C LYS A 48 -8.57 8.48 -19.98
N ASN A 49 -8.04 9.60 -19.54
CA ASN A 49 -6.73 9.65 -18.88
C ASN A 49 -6.74 8.88 -17.57
N LEU A 50 -5.61 8.28 -17.22
CA LEU A 50 -5.40 7.67 -15.91
C LEU A 50 -5.23 8.80 -14.87
N GLU A 51 -6.31 9.09 -14.17
CA GLU A 51 -6.34 10.07 -13.10
C GLU A 51 -6.57 9.37 -11.77
N LEU A 52 -5.75 9.69 -10.76
CA LEU A 52 -5.83 9.11 -9.43
C LEU A 52 -6.02 10.20 -8.38
N ASP A 53 -6.98 10.02 -7.51
CA ASP A 53 -7.19 10.86 -6.34
C ASP A 53 -6.32 10.39 -5.19
N PHE A 54 -5.35 11.22 -4.79
CA PHE A 54 -4.43 10.91 -3.69
C PHE A 54 -4.80 11.69 -2.44
N VAL A 55 -5.36 10.98 -1.46
CA VAL A 55 -5.77 11.55 -0.19
C VAL A 55 -4.64 11.49 0.83
N TYR A 56 -4.37 12.61 1.48
CA TYR A 56 -3.39 12.76 2.55
C TYR A 56 -3.84 13.79 3.58
N TYR A 57 -3.16 13.87 4.72
CA TYR A 57 -3.41 14.89 5.74
C TYR A 57 -2.11 15.58 6.13
N SER A 58 -2.19 16.85 6.49
CA SER A 58 -1.01 17.70 6.77
C SER A 58 -0.59 17.74 8.25
N GLY A 59 -1.25 16.97 9.11
CA GLY A 59 -0.91 16.90 10.54
C GLY A 59 0.44 16.23 10.84
N ARG A 60 1.06 15.62 9.84
CA ARG A 60 2.41 15.07 9.84
C ARG A 60 3.19 15.70 8.69
N ALA A 61 4.31 16.35 9.00
CA ALA A 61 5.07 17.16 8.05
C ALA A 61 5.61 16.37 6.84
N GLU A 62 5.89 15.08 7.01
CA GLU A 62 6.39 14.19 5.97
C GLU A 62 5.34 13.80 4.93
N LEU A 63 4.07 13.70 5.30
CA LEU A 63 3.03 13.17 4.40
C LEU A 63 2.77 14.06 3.17
N PRO A 64 2.68 15.39 3.28
CA PRO A 64 2.61 16.26 2.10
C PRO A 64 3.81 16.08 1.16
N LEU A 65 5.02 15.93 1.70
CA LEU A 65 6.24 15.75 0.90
C LEU A 65 6.21 14.43 0.13
N PHE A 66 5.76 13.34 0.75
CA PHE A 66 5.58 12.06 0.07
C PHE A 66 4.49 12.16 -1.01
N ALA A 67 3.39 12.86 -0.75
CA ALA A 67 2.33 13.07 -1.73
C ALA A 67 2.83 13.87 -2.95
N GLU A 68 3.58 14.94 -2.74
CA GLU A 68 4.20 15.75 -3.80
C GLU A 68 5.22 14.93 -4.62
N ALA A 69 6.06 14.14 -3.97
CA ALA A 69 7.02 13.26 -4.64
C ALA A 69 6.29 12.22 -5.50
N THR A 70 5.24 11.59 -4.97
CA THR A 70 4.41 10.62 -5.70
C THR A 70 3.76 11.26 -6.92
N GLN A 71 3.16 12.46 -6.79
CA GLN A 71 2.59 13.19 -7.92
C GLN A 71 3.64 13.49 -9.00
N SER A 72 4.83 13.94 -8.58
CA SER A 72 5.94 14.24 -9.48
C SER A 72 6.42 13.00 -10.24
N ASP A 73 6.52 11.87 -9.54
CA ASP A 73 7.00 10.63 -10.14
C ASP A 73 5.93 9.98 -11.03
N ALA A 74 4.67 9.99 -10.63
CA ALA A 74 3.54 9.53 -11.42
C ALA A 74 3.44 10.27 -12.76
N LYS A 75 3.69 11.59 -12.76
CA LYS A 75 3.70 12.40 -13.99
C LYS A 75 4.77 11.95 -14.98
N LYS A 76 5.92 11.44 -14.54
CA LYS A 76 7.01 10.95 -15.43
C LYS A 76 6.57 9.72 -16.26
N VAL A 77 5.56 9.02 -15.80
CA VAL A 77 4.98 7.84 -16.46
C VAL A 77 3.61 8.10 -17.05
N GLY A 78 3.18 9.36 -17.06
CA GLY A 78 1.92 9.78 -17.66
C GLY A 78 0.69 9.54 -16.80
N ILE A 79 0.83 9.39 -15.48
CA ILE A 79 -0.30 9.29 -14.56
C ILE A 79 -0.59 10.67 -13.97
N LYS A 80 -1.84 11.10 -14.02
CA LYS A 80 -2.30 12.32 -13.38
C LYS A 80 -2.72 12.03 -11.94
N VAL A 81 -2.11 12.70 -10.96
CA VAL A 81 -2.46 12.56 -9.55
C VAL A 81 -3.08 13.85 -9.04
N ASN A 82 -4.32 13.77 -8.57
CA ASN A 82 -5.04 14.87 -7.94
C ASN A 82 -4.83 14.79 -6.43
N MET A 83 -4.09 15.73 -5.87
CA MET A 83 -3.77 15.77 -4.44
C MET A 83 -4.94 16.30 -3.63
N LYS A 84 -5.40 15.56 -2.63
CA LYS A 84 -6.52 15.90 -1.73
C LYS A 84 -6.05 15.95 -0.29
N ASN A 85 -5.75 17.14 0.22
CA ASN A 85 -5.45 17.33 1.63
C ASN A 85 -6.76 17.39 2.43
N VAL A 86 -6.86 16.53 3.45
CA VAL A 86 -8.05 16.43 4.29
C VAL A 86 -7.69 16.60 5.78
N ASP A 87 -8.67 16.86 6.62
CA ASP A 87 -8.49 16.75 8.07
C ASP A 87 -8.35 15.28 8.50
N TYR A 88 -7.45 15.03 9.45
CA TYR A 88 -7.21 13.68 9.96
C TYR A 88 -8.50 12.98 10.44
N ASN A 89 -9.43 13.75 11.05
CA ASN A 89 -10.66 13.19 11.61
C ASN A 89 -11.63 12.61 10.55
N VAL A 90 -11.49 13.02 9.28
CA VAL A 90 -12.33 12.50 8.19
C VAL A 90 -11.64 11.39 7.39
N LEU A 91 -10.32 11.20 7.59
CA LEU A 91 -9.51 10.24 6.83
C LEU A 91 -10.08 8.81 6.92
N TYR A 92 -10.42 8.38 8.13
CA TYR A 92 -11.01 7.06 8.38
C TYR A 92 -12.31 6.85 7.59
N GLY A 93 -13.20 7.84 7.62
CA GLY A 93 -14.46 7.77 6.88
C GLY A 93 -14.27 7.73 5.36
N ILE A 94 -13.29 8.47 4.83
CA ILE A 94 -12.92 8.41 3.41
C ILE A 94 -12.39 7.02 3.07
N GLY A 95 -11.48 6.47 3.89
CA GLY A 95 -10.94 5.13 3.73
C GLY A 95 -12.02 4.06 3.70
N THR A 96 -12.90 4.02 4.70
CA THR A 96 -13.94 2.99 4.81
C THR A 96 -15.00 3.06 3.72
N ARG A 97 -15.20 4.24 3.10
CA ARG A 97 -16.11 4.39 1.94
C ARG A 97 -15.43 4.19 0.59
N GLY A 98 -14.10 4.02 0.56
CA GLY A 98 -13.34 3.87 -0.68
C GLY A 98 -13.36 5.13 -1.55
N GLU A 99 -13.43 6.32 -0.98
CA GLU A 99 -13.50 7.60 -1.69
C GLU A 99 -12.09 8.13 -2.05
N TYR A 100 -11.23 7.27 -2.57
CA TYR A 100 -9.85 7.55 -2.97
C TYR A 100 -9.32 6.47 -3.91
N ASP A 101 -8.26 6.78 -4.65
CA ASP A 101 -7.45 5.81 -5.40
C ASP A 101 -6.14 5.50 -4.65
N LEU A 102 -5.51 6.53 -4.09
CA LEU A 102 -4.34 6.43 -3.23
C LEU A 102 -4.62 7.13 -1.90
N LEU A 103 -4.26 6.48 -0.79
CA LEU A 103 -4.38 7.05 0.54
C LEU A 103 -3.09 6.83 1.32
N ILE A 104 -2.51 7.91 1.86
CA ILE A 104 -1.33 7.81 2.70
C ILE A 104 -1.68 8.05 4.17
N SER A 105 -1.18 7.19 5.03
CA SER A 105 -1.34 7.30 6.48
C SER A 105 -0.08 6.85 7.22
N ASN A 106 0.06 7.30 8.46
CA ASN A 106 1.04 6.80 9.40
C ASN A 106 0.37 5.78 10.31
N ILE A 107 0.87 4.55 10.31
CA ILE A 107 0.26 3.42 11.00
C ILE A 107 1.25 2.79 11.97
N LEU A 108 0.80 2.45 13.17
CA LEU A 108 1.57 1.67 14.13
C LEU A 108 1.51 0.19 13.75
N THR A 109 2.67 -0.43 13.54
CA THR A 109 2.77 -1.80 13.02
C THR A 109 2.87 -2.88 14.10
N GLU A 110 3.15 -2.50 15.35
CA GLU A 110 3.30 -3.44 16.48
C GLU A 110 2.70 -2.88 17.79
N PRO A 111 1.38 -2.65 17.84
CA PRO A 111 0.75 -1.99 19.00
C PRO A 111 0.91 -2.76 20.32
N ALA A 112 1.19 -4.07 20.25
CA ALA A 112 1.41 -4.93 21.41
C ALA A 112 2.76 -5.68 21.36
N GLY A 113 3.71 -5.19 20.56
CA GLY A 113 4.98 -5.87 20.32
C GLY A 113 4.90 -7.04 19.34
N ASP A 114 3.72 -7.27 18.75
CA ASP A 114 3.49 -8.29 17.73
C ASP A 114 2.73 -7.66 16.55
N PRO A 115 3.17 -7.89 15.30
CA PRO A 115 2.54 -7.28 14.12
C PRO A 115 1.22 -7.93 13.70
N GLU A 116 0.76 -9.01 14.33
CA GLU A 116 -0.47 -9.72 13.96
C GLU A 116 -1.67 -8.78 13.89
N VAL A 117 -1.82 -7.89 14.89
CA VAL A 117 -2.94 -6.94 14.93
C VAL A 117 -2.92 -6.04 13.71
N PHE A 118 -1.76 -5.48 13.36
CA PHE A 118 -1.59 -4.65 12.15
C PHE A 118 -1.90 -5.43 10.88
N LEU A 119 -1.31 -6.62 10.72
CA LEU A 119 -1.49 -7.45 9.54
C LEU A 119 -2.95 -7.85 9.33
N ASN A 120 -3.63 -8.25 10.40
CA ASN A 120 -5.03 -8.65 10.31
C ASN A 120 -5.97 -7.46 10.10
N MET A 121 -5.75 -6.37 10.83
CA MET A 121 -6.61 -5.19 10.80
C MET A 121 -6.65 -4.52 9.41
N TYR A 122 -5.51 -4.39 8.75
CA TYR A 122 -5.42 -3.62 7.50
C TYR A 122 -5.50 -4.47 6.23
N TRP A 123 -5.19 -5.78 6.30
CA TRP A 123 -4.99 -6.57 5.09
C TRP A 123 -5.85 -7.83 5.00
N LYS A 124 -6.38 -8.34 6.12
CA LYS A 124 -7.32 -9.47 6.07
C LYS A 124 -8.60 -9.06 5.37
N THR A 125 -9.15 -9.93 4.51
CA THR A 125 -10.37 -9.65 3.75
C THR A 125 -11.52 -9.20 4.63
N ASN A 126 -12.18 -8.11 4.23
CA ASN A 126 -13.36 -7.60 4.90
C ASN A 126 -14.62 -8.33 4.40
N VAL A 127 -15.07 -9.34 5.14
CA VAL A 127 -16.30 -10.06 4.82
C VAL A 127 -17.47 -9.44 5.58
N ASN A 128 -18.40 -8.81 4.86
CA ASN A 128 -19.62 -8.22 5.43
C ASN A 128 -19.39 -7.23 6.59
N GLY A 129 -18.32 -6.46 6.52
CA GLY A 129 -17.97 -5.48 7.55
C GLY A 129 -17.21 -6.05 8.75
N SER A 130 -16.75 -7.31 8.69
CA SER A 130 -15.95 -7.93 9.76
C SER A 130 -14.60 -7.27 9.99
N ASN A 131 -14.07 -6.58 8.97
CA ASN A 131 -12.76 -5.90 9.01
C ASN A 131 -12.85 -4.51 8.35
N PRO A 132 -13.48 -3.53 9.00
CA PRO A 132 -13.70 -2.20 8.43
C PRO A 132 -12.41 -1.38 8.27
N GLU A 133 -11.33 -1.74 8.98
CA GLU A 133 -10.03 -1.08 8.87
C GLU A 133 -9.27 -1.44 7.58
N ASN A 134 -9.64 -2.54 6.91
CA ASN A 134 -9.14 -2.84 5.58
C ASN A 134 -9.76 -1.88 4.55
N ALA A 135 -9.33 -0.64 4.62
CA ALA A 135 -9.81 0.44 3.76
C ALA A 135 -9.36 0.26 2.31
N ALA A 136 -8.26 -0.47 2.06
CA ALA A 136 -7.76 -0.77 0.72
C ALA A 136 -8.68 -1.73 -0.06
N GLY A 137 -9.62 -2.39 0.61
CA GLY A 137 -10.45 -3.43 -0.02
C GLY A 137 -9.63 -4.65 -0.47
N TYR A 138 -8.44 -4.83 0.11
CA TYR A 138 -7.55 -5.94 -0.22
C TYR A 138 -8.22 -7.28 0.11
N SER A 139 -8.05 -8.25 -0.77
CA SER A 139 -8.59 -9.60 -0.59
C SER A 139 -7.69 -10.61 -1.28
N ASN A 140 -7.13 -11.51 -0.49
CA ASN A 140 -6.30 -12.62 -0.97
C ASN A 140 -6.55 -13.85 -0.09
N PRO A 141 -7.10 -14.95 -0.64
CA PRO A 141 -7.42 -16.15 0.14
C PRO A 141 -6.21 -16.83 0.80
N GLU A 142 -5.02 -16.74 0.19
CA GLU A 142 -3.80 -17.29 0.78
C GLU A 142 -3.36 -16.46 1.98
N TYR A 143 -3.46 -15.13 1.86
CA TYR A 143 -3.21 -14.22 2.97
C TYR A 143 -4.16 -14.47 4.14
N ASP A 144 -5.45 -14.63 3.87
CA ASP A 144 -6.48 -14.90 4.88
C ASP A 144 -6.22 -16.22 5.61
N ALA A 145 -5.82 -17.27 4.89
CA ALA A 145 -5.47 -18.55 5.49
C ALA A 145 -4.24 -18.46 6.41
N LEU A 146 -3.22 -17.67 6.03
CA LEU A 146 -2.05 -17.40 6.88
C LEU A 146 -2.43 -16.56 8.10
N SER A 147 -3.33 -15.60 7.96
CA SER A 147 -3.88 -14.81 9.06
C SER A 147 -4.60 -15.69 10.09
N ASP A 148 -5.43 -16.64 9.63
CA ASP A 148 -6.12 -17.59 10.51
C ASP A 148 -5.14 -18.55 11.20
N GLN A 149 -4.10 -19.00 10.51
CA GLN A 149 -3.04 -19.81 11.10
C GLN A 149 -2.25 -19.02 12.15
N LEU A 150 -1.90 -17.77 11.88
CA LEU A 150 -1.16 -16.89 12.81
C LEU A 150 -1.91 -16.71 14.13
N ALA A 151 -3.23 -16.54 14.07
CA ALA A 151 -4.08 -16.32 15.24
C ALA A 151 -4.09 -17.51 16.23
N SER A 152 -3.70 -18.71 15.77
CA SER A 152 -3.66 -19.94 16.60
C SER A 152 -2.25 -20.51 16.82
N GLU A 153 -1.21 -19.91 16.23
CA GLU A 153 0.17 -20.34 16.40
C GLU A 153 0.83 -19.59 17.57
N PHE A 154 1.45 -20.35 18.48
CA PHE A 154 2.12 -19.81 19.68
C PHE A 154 3.64 -20.02 19.66
N ASP A 155 4.18 -20.83 18.75
CA ASP A 155 5.61 -20.98 18.59
C ASP A 155 6.20 -19.75 17.91
N PRO A 156 7.14 -19.02 18.54
CA PRO A 156 7.67 -17.77 17.99
C PRO A 156 8.34 -17.92 16.62
N ALA A 157 9.03 -19.04 16.37
CA ALA A 157 9.70 -19.26 15.10
C ALA A 157 8.68 -19.50 13.97
N LYS A 158 7.65 -20.27 14.24
CA LYS A 158 6.58 -20.53 13.27
C LYS A 158 5.75 -19.26 13.01
N ARG A 159 5.44 -18.47 14.04
CA ARG A 159 4.78 -17.17 13.88
C ARG A 159 5.59 -16.27 12.94
N ARG A 160 6.90 -16.18 13.20
CA ARG A 160 7.82 -15.41 12.35
C ARG A 160 7.76 -15.84 10.89
N ASP A 161 7.79 -17.14 10.62
CA ASP A 161 7.73 -17.69 9.26
C ASP A 161 6.39 -17.36 8.56
N ILE A 162 5.29 -17.40 9.30
CA ILE A 162 3.96 -17.02 8.79
C ILE A 162 3.94 -15.52 8.44
N ILE A 163 4.41 -14.65 9.33
CA ILE A 163 4.45 -13.20 9.13
C ILE A 163 5.29 -12.85 7.90
N ILE A 164 6.46 -13.45 7.73
CA ILE A 164 7.31 -13.25 6.55
C ILE A 164 6.59 -13.64 5.25
N LYS A 165 5.84 -14.75 5.25
CA LYS A 165 5.03 -15.14 4.08
C LYS A 165 3.93 -14.13 3.78
N MET A 166 3.24 -13.62 4.82
CA MET A 166 2.20 -12.60 4.65
C MET A 166 2.78 -11.30 4.07
N GLU A 167 3.97 -10.87 4.53
CA GLU A 167 4.65 -9.70 3.96
C GLU A 167 5.02 -9.90 2.49
N LYS A 168 5.49 -11.08 2.10
CA LYS A 168 5.80 -11.40 0.70
C LYS A 168 4.57 -11.31 -0.19
N ILE A 169 3.44 -11.86 0.24
CA ILE A 169 2.18 -11.75 -0.52
C ILE A 169 1.79 -10.28 -0.74
N LEU A 170 1.89 -9.42 0.29
CA LEU A 170 1.60 -7.99 0.15
C LEU A 170 2.55 -7.29 -0.83
N GLN A 171 3.81 -7.69 -0.90
CA GLN A 171 4.79 -7.16 -1.86
C GLN A 171 4.49 -7.65 -3.28
N ASP A 172 4.23 -8.95 -3.47
CA ASP A 172 3.92 -9.54 -4.77
C ASP A 172 2.65 -8.97 -5.38
N ASP A 173 1.64 -8.72 -4.54
CA ASP A 173 0.36 -8.11 -4.94
C ASP A 173 0.44 -6.58 -5.09
N ALA A 174 1.59 -5.95 -4.77
CA ALA A 174 1.75 -4.50 -4.71
C ALA A 174 0.64 -3.81 -3.88
N ALA A 175 0.20 -4.45 -2.80
CA ALA A 175 -0.92 -4.00 -1.98
C ALA A 175 -0.63 -2.70 -1.24
N THR A 176 0.64 -2.41 -0.96
CA THR A 176 1.08 -1.22 -0.24
C THR A 176 2.46 -0.76 -0.67
N LEU A 177 2.70 0.55 -0.55
CA LEU A 177 4.02 1.17 -0.69
C LEU A 177 4.43 1.79 0.64
N VAL A 178 5.57 1.36 1.17
CA VAL A 178 6.13 1.91 2.42
C VAL A 178 7.11 3.02 2.08
N PHE A 179 6.80 4.25 2.45
CA PHE A 179 7.69 5.41 2.23
C PHE A 179 8.83 5.50 3.25
N GLY A 180 8.64 4.99 4.46
CA GLY A 180 9.65 5.02 5.50
C GLY A 180 9.10 4.65 6.88
N TYR A 181 10.02 4.56 7.82
CA TYR A 181 9.74 4.29 9.21
C TYR A 181 10.23 5.49 10.04
N PRO A 182 9.32 6.27 10.66
CA PRO A 182 9.70 7.37 11.56
C PRO A 182 10.54 6.84 12.74
N GLN A 183 11.60 7.56 13.08
CA GLN A 183 12.46 7.28 14.24
C GLN A 183 12.08 8.19 15.40
#